data_0b7a46d167ec593c7b65d8576b96d6b2
#
_entry.id   0b7a46d167ec593c7b65d8576b96d6b2
#
_cell.length_a   1.000
_cell.length_b   1.000
_cell.length_c   1.000
_cell.angle_alpha   90.00
_cell.angle_beta   90.00
_cell.angle_gamma   90.00
#
_symmetry.space_group_name_H-M   'P 1'
#
loop_
_entity.id
_entity.type
_entity.pdbx_description
1 polymer ?
#
loop_
_entity_poly.entity_id
_entity_poly.type
_entity_poly.pdbx_seq_one_letter_code
_entity_poly.pdbx_strand_id
1 'polypeptide(L)'
;MNTSPAYAATLLRLALGSMYLAHGLLKLLVFTPEGTAGFFSSLGLPGFFGPVTMALEIAGGTALILGVYARYVAAALIPVLLGAVILVHGANGWGFGNKGGGWEYPVFLIAASVVQFLLGDGRYALKSQETKSATV
;
A
#
# COMPACT_ATOMS: atom_id res chain seq x y z
N MET A 1 12.42 28.48 -0.94
CA MET A 1 12.16 27.09 -1.33
C MET A 1 10.73 26.72 -0.95
N ASN A 2 9.93 26.28 -1.91
CA ASN A 2 8.54 25.87 -1.61
C ASN A 2 8.55 24.51 -0.87
N THR A 3 8.14 24.51 0.39
CA THR A 3 8.15 23.30 1.25
C THR A 3 6.86 22.47 1.13
N SER A 4 5.84 23.00 0.45
CA SER A 4 4.53 22.35 0.32
C SER A 4 4.57 20.93 -0.27
N PRO A 5 5.35 20.65 -1.34
CA PRO A 5 5.44 19.30 -1.89
C PRO A 5 6.00 18.28 -0.90
N ALA A 6 6.97 18.68 -0.08
CA ALA A 6 7.57 17.80 0.90
C ALA A 6 6.60 17.45 2.05
N TYR A 7 5.77 18.39 2.47
CA TYR A 7 4.70 18.10 3.44
C TYR A 7 3.58 17.26 2.83
N ALA A 8 3.22 17.51 1.56
CA ALA A 8 2.24 16.71 0.84
C ALA A 8 2.70 15.24 0.75
N ALA A 9 3.97 15.01 0.41
CA ALA A 9 4.55 13.67 0.39
C ALA A 9 4.51 12.99 1.77
N THR A 10 4.79 13.74 2.84
CA THR A 10 4.69 13.23 4.21
C THR A 10 3.26 12.82 4.56
N LEU A 11 2.29 13.69 4.29
CA LEU A 11 0.88 13.40 4.55
C LEU A 11 0.41 12.17 3.77
N LEU A 12 0.78 12.10 2.49
CA LEU A 12 0.39 10.99 1.63
C LEU A 12 0.97 9.66 2.12
N ARG A 13 2.27 9.61 2.50
CA ARG A 13 2.86 8.37 3.02
C ARG A 13 2.27 7.93 4.35
N LEU A 14 1.89 8.87 5.21
CA LEU A 14 1.20 8.55 6.46
C LEU A 14 -0.18 7.95 6.20
N ALA A 15 -0.94 8.53 5.26
CA ALA A 15 -2.23 8.01 4.85
C ALA A 15 -2.11 6.62 4.22
N LEU A 16 -1.24 6.46 3.22
CA LEU A 16 -0.98 5.17 2.57
C LEU A 16 -0.48 4.11 3.57
N GLY A 17 0.49 4.46 4.40
CA GLY A 17 1.04 3.55 5.39
C GLY A 17 -0.01 3.07 6.39
N SER A 18 -0.87 3.97 6.84
CA SER A 18 -2.00 3.62 7.72
C SER A 18 -2.98 2.67 7.05
N MET A 19 -3.27 2.87 5.76
CA MET A 19 -4.17 2.00 5.00
C MET A 19 -3.57 0.60 4.83
N TYR A 20 -2.31 0.49 4.40
CA TYR A 20 -1.64 -0.80 4.26
C TYR A 20 -1.51 -1.53 5.59
N LEU A 21 -1.09 -0.83 6.64
CA LEU A 21 -0.95 -1.41 7.98
C LEU A 21 -2.30 -1.93 8.51
N ALA A 22 -3.36 -1.14 8.36
CA ALA A 22 -4.70 -1.55 8.77
C ALA A 22 -5.18 -2.81 8.03
N HIS A 23 -4.95 -2.90 6.72
CA HIS A 23 -5.31 -4.08 5.93
C HIS A 23 -4.49 -5.31 6.29
N GLY A 24 -3.19 -5.15 6.55
CA GLY A 24 -2.35 -6.24 7.02
C GLY A 24 -2.76 -6.73 8.41
N LEU A 25 -3.03 -5.81 9.33
CA LEU A 25 -3.52 -6.15 10.68
C LEU A 25 -4.90 -6.79 10.65
N LEU A 26 -5.79 -6.38 9.76
CA LEU A 26 -7.10 -7.02 9.56
C LEU A 26 -6.91 -8.50 9.17
N LYS A 27 -5.99 -8.78 8.24
CA LYS A 27 -5.64 -10.14 7.84
C LYS A 27 -5.04 -10.97 8.99
N LEU A 28 -4.23 -10.32 9.83
CA LEU A 28 -3.59 -11.00 10.95
C LEU A 28 -4.55 -11.29 12.10
N LEU A 29 -5.32 -10.28 12.51
CA LEU A 29 -6.06 -10.31 13.78
C LEU A 29 -7.52 -10.74 13.62
N VAL A 30 -8.13 -10.50 12.46
CA VAL A 30 -9.55 -10.79 12.21
C VAL A 30 -9.70 -12.03 11.32
N PHE A 31 -9.09 -12.02 10.14
CA PHE A 31 -9.20 -13.14 9.20
C PHE A 31 -8.29 -14.32 9.59
N THR A 32 -7.25 -14.06 10.34
CA THR A 32 -6.14 -14.94 10.70
C THR A 32 -5.26 -15.34 9.50
N PRO A 33 -4.01 -15.76 9.71
CA PRO A 33 -3.16 -16.25 8.62
C PRO A 33 -3.77 -17.44 7.88
N GLU A 34 -4.41 -18.37 8.60
CA GLU A 34 -5.06 -19.56 8.04
C GLU A 34 -6.29 -19.16 7.20
N GLY A 35 -7.13 -18.27 7.72
CA GLY A 35 -8.30 -17.77 6.99
C GLY A 35 -7.90 -16.99 5.74
N THR A 36 -6.83 -16.20 5.83
CA THR A 36 -6.28 -15.46 4.67
C THR A 36 -5.71 -16.43 3.64
N ALA A 37 -4.97 -17.47 4.06
CA ALA A 37 -4.48 -18.52 3.17
C ALA A 37 -5.63 -19.25 2.47
N GLY A 38 -6.70 -19.59 3.19
CA GLY A 38 -7.90 -20.20 2.63
C GLY A 38 -8.59 -19.31 1.59
N PHE A 39 -8.68 -18.03 1.85
CA PHE A 39 -9.23 -17.06 0.88
C PHE A 39 -8.41 -17.02 -0.40
N PHE A 40 -7.09 -16.94 -0.30
CA PHE A 40 -6.22 -16.94 -1.49
C PHE A 40 -6.32 -18.25 -2.27
N SER A 41 -6.44 -19.39 -1.57
CA SER A 41 -6.69 -20.67 -2.23
C SER A 41 -8.02 -20.68 -2.98
N SER A 42 -9.05 -20.04 -2.47
CA SER A 42 -10.35 -19.91 -3.16
C SER A 42 -10.28 -19.07 -4.43
N LEU A 43 -9.26 -18.19 -4.55
CA LEU A 43 -8.99 -17.41 -5.75
C LEU A 43 -8.15 -18.18 -6.80
N GLY A 44 -7.79 -19.42 -6.53
CA GLY A 44 -6.95 -20.24 -7.41
C GLY A 44 -5.45 -20.00 -7.24
N LEU A 45 -5.03 -19.31 -6.17
CA LEU A 45 -3.63 -19.05 -5.85
C LEU A 45 -3.12 -20.04 -4.78
N PRO A 46 -1.79 -20.29 -4.73
CA PRO A 46 -1.21 -20.97 -3.59
C PRO A 46 -1.54 -20.23 -2.29
N GLY A 47 -1.99 -20.97 -1.26
CA GLY A 47 -2.46 -20.36 0.00
C GLY A 47 -1.41 -19.50 0.71
N PHE A 48 -0.11 -19.81 0.54
CA PHE A 48 0.97 -19.03 1.16
C PHE A 48 1.05 -17.56 0.70
N PHE A 49 0.48 -17.24 -0.46
CA PHE A 49 0.36 -15.84 -0.89
C PHE A 49 -0.45 -14.98 0.08
N GLY A 50 -1.38 -15.56 0.81
CA GLY A 50 -2.15 -14.85 1.83
C GLY A 50 -1.27 -14.29 2.95
N PRO A 51 -0.58 -15.14 3.74
CA PRO A 51 0.36 -14.69 4.77
C PRO A 51 1.50 -13.81 4.23
N VAL A 52 1.99 -14.05 3.01
CA VAL A 52 3.00 -13.20 2.37
C VAL A 52 2.45 -11.80 2.12
N THR A 53 1.26 -11.67 1.55
CA THR A 53 0.60 -10.38 1.33
C THR A 53 0.38 -9.65 2.66
N MET A 54 -0.10 -10.35 3.68
CA MET A 54 -0.27 -9.81 5.04
C MET A 54 1.04 -9.24 5.58
N ALA A 55 2.13 -9.99 5.48
CA ALA A 55 3.45 -9.54 5.95
C ALA A 55 3.97 -8.32 5.16
N LEU A 56 3.78 -8.29 3.85
CA LEU A 56 4.14 -7.17 2.99
C LEU A 56 3.36 -5.90 3.35
N GLU A 57 2.07 -6.03 3.61
CA GLU A 57 1.23 -4.88 4.00
C GLU A 57 1.61 -4.34 5.39
N ILE A 58 1.90 -5.20 6.35
CA ILE A 58 2.34 -4.78 7.70
C ILE A 58 3.72 -4.13 7.64
N ALA A 59 4.69 -4.78 7.03
CA ALA A 59 6.05 -4.27 6.92
C ALA A 59 6.10 -2.99 6.05
N GLY A 60 5.44 -3.01 4.89
CA GLY A 60 5.40 -1.87 3.97
C GLY A 60 4.64 -0.68 4.56
N GLY A 61 3.49 -0.92 5.19
CA GLY A 61 2.72 0.12 5.87
C GLY A 61 3.51 0.79 6.99
N THR A 62 4.20 -0.01 7.80
CA THR A 62 5.09 0.48 8.86
C THR A 62 6.24 1.30 8.28
N ALA A 63 6.90 0.80 7.24
CA ALA A 63 8.00 1.51 6.57
C ALA A 63 7.54 2.86 5.98
N LEU A 64 6.33 2.92 5.39
CA LEU A 64 5.73 4.16 4.90
C LEU A 64 5.49 5.16 6.03
N ILE A 65 4.92 4.73 7.16
CA ILE A 65 4.66 5.60 8.32
C ILE A 65 5.99 6.17 8.85
N LEU A 66 6.99 5.33 9.00
CA LEU A 66 8.31 5.75 9.50
C LEU A 66 9.11 6.54 8.45
N GLY A 67 8.77 6.46 7.19
CA GLY A 67 9.53 7.09 6.11
C GLY A 67 10.86 6.38 5.85
N VAL A 68 10.84 5.06 5.79
CA VAL A 68 12.00 4.25 5.41
C VAL A 68 11.89 3.90 3.95
N TYR A 69 12.66 4.58 3.11
CA TYR A 69 12.62 4.45 1.64
C TYR A 69 11.19 4.48 1.08
N ALA A 70 10.36 5.38 1.58
CA ALA A 70 8.91 5.38 1.39
C ALA A 70 8.49 5.36 -0.08
N ARG A 71 9.18 6.09 -0.96
CA ARG A 71 8.89 6.10 -2.40
C ARG A 71 9.01 4.70 -3.03
N TYR A 72 10.05 3.96 -2.68
CA TYR A 72 10.27 2.62 -3.23
C TYR A 72 9.33 1.59 -2.62
N VAL A 73 9.04 1.72 -1.33
CA VAL A 73 8.06 0.87 -0.65
C VAL A 73 6.68 1.06 -1.27
N ALA A 74 6.25 2.30 -1.52
CA ALA A 74 4.97 2.57 -2.18
C ALA A 74 4.90 1.90 -3.56
N ALA A 75 5.94 2.00 -4.38
CA ALA A 75 6.01 1.34 -5.68
C ALA A 75 5.99 -0.20 -5.55
N ALA A 76 6.72 -0.75 -4.59
CA ALA A 76 6.81 -2.20 -4.36
C ALA A 76 5.49 -2.82 -3.89
N LEU A 77 4.59 -2.04 -3.29
CA LEU A 77 3.26 -2.50 -2.85
C LEU A 77 2.21 -2.45 -3.96
N ILE A 78 2.46 -1.77 -5.08
CA ILE A 78 1.51 -1.70 -6.20
C ILE A 78 1.08 -3.09 -6.71
N PRO A 79 1.95 -4.10 -6.88
CA PRO A 79 1.53 -5.44 -7.28
C PRO A 79 0.47 -6.07 -6.36
N VAL A 80 0.52 -5.81 -5.05
CA VAL A 80 -0.50 -6.27 -4.09
C VAL A 80 -1.86 -5.68 -4.43
N LEU A 81 -1.90 -4.38 -4.71
CA LEU A 81 -3.13 -3.68 -5.10
C LEU A 81 -3.64 -4.12 -6.48
N LEU A 82 -2.75 -4.36 -7.43
CA LEU A 82 -3.12 -4.90 -8.74
C LEU A 82 -3.76 -6.29 -8.59
N GLY A 83 -3.20 -7.14 -7.74
CA GLY A 83 -3.80 -8.43 -7.41
C GLY A 83 -5.19 -8.28 -6.81
N ALA A 84 -5.39 -7.33 -5.89
CA ALA A 84 -6.70 -7.04 -5.31
C ALA A 84 -7.71 -6.57 -6.38
N VAL A 85 -7.31 -5.71 -7.31
CA VAL A 85 -8.17 -5.25 -8.40
C VAL A 85 -8.55 -6.43 -9.31
N ILE A 86 -7.57 -7.18 -9.77
CA ILE A 86 -7.78 -8.21 -10.81
C ILE A 86 -8.54 -9.42 -10.25
N LEU A 87 -8.18 -9.88 -9.04
CA LEU A 87 -8.64 -11.16 -8.52
C LEU A 87 -9.86 -11.04 -7.59
N VAL A 88 -10.08 -9.88 -6.99
CA VAL A 88 -11.13 -9.71 -5.96
C VAL A 88 -12.17 -8.68 -6.39
N HIS A 89 -11.76 -7.45 -6.70
CA HIS A 89 -12.69 -6.33 -6.83
C HIS A 89 -13.16 -6.07 -8.26
N GLY A 90 -12.40 -6.47 -9.28
CA GLY A 90 -12.69 -6.14 -10.68
C GLY A 90 -14.07 -6.59 -11.15
N ALA A 91 -14.50 -7.78 -10.75
CA ALA A 91 -15.81 -8.32 -11.10
C ALA A 91 -16.99 -7.69 -10.33
N ASN A 92 -16.71 -6.91 -9.27
CA ASN A 92 -17.74 -6.35 -8.39
C ASN A 92 -18.26 -4.97 -8.85
N GLY A 93 -17.81 -4.49 -10.00
CA GLY A 93 -18.16 -3.17 -10.53
C GLY A 93 -17.32 -2.05 -9.89
N TRP A 94 -17.64 -0.82 -10.26
CA TRP A 94 -16.86 0.36 -9.84
C TRP A 94 -17.01 0.71 -8.35
N GLY A 95 -18.23 0.81 -7.86
CA GLY A 95 -18.52 1.34 -6.52
C GLY A 95 -18.01 0.45 -5.40
N PHE A 96 -17.20 0.98 -4.50
CA PHE A 96 -16.70 0.23 -3.35
C PHE A 96 -17.82 -0.28 -2.41
N GLY A 97 -18.96 0.40 -2.37
CA GLY A 97 -20.16 -0.03 -1.63
C GLY A 97 -20.90 -1.24 -2.24
N ASN A 98 -20.53 -1.70 -3.43
CA ASN A 98 -21.10 -2.89 -4.06
C ASN A 98 -20.75 -4.15 -3.23
N LYS A 99 -21.56 -5.19 -3.39
CA LYS A 99 -21.32 -6.48 -2.72
C LYS A 99 -19.91 -7.00 -3.05
N GLY A 100 -19.11 -7.25 -2.02
CA GLY A 100 -17.71 -7.66 -2.16
C GLY A 100 -16.72 -6.52 -2.41
N GLY A 101 -17.19 -5.27 -2.46
CA GLY A 101 -16.40 -4.07 -2.73
C GLY A 101 -16.01 -3.93 -4.20
N GLY A 102 -16.33 -2.79 -4.82
CA GLY A 102 -15.90 -2.47 -6.19
C GLY A 102 -14.43 -2.04 -6.25
N TRP A 103 -13.97 -1.80 -7.47
CA TRP A 103 -12.54 -1.58 -7.73
C TRP A 103 -12.07 -0.12 -7.58
N GLU A 104 -12.98 0.85 -7.34
CA GLU A 104 -12.60 2.28 -7.24
C GLU A 104 -11.54 2.54 -6.17
N TYR A 105 -11.70 1.93 -5.00
CA TYR A 105 -10.82 2.16 -3.86
C TYR A 105 -9.38 1.60 -4.07
N PRO A 106 -9.17 0.33 -4.44
CA PRO A 106 -7.82 -0.15 -4.70
C PRO A 106 -7.16 0.55 -5.91
N VAL A 107 -7.91 0.94 -6.93
CA VAL A 107 -7.37 1.73 -8.05
C VAL A 107 -6.93 3.12 -7.59
N PHE A 108 -7.69 3.78 -6.73
CA PHE A 108 -7.27 5.05 -6.13
C PHE A 108 -5.97 4.90 -5.33
N LEU A 109 -5.83 3.82 -4.55
CA LEU A 109 -4.59 3.55 -3.81
C LEU A 109 -3.39 3.28 -4.73
N ILE A 110 -3.59 2.66 -5.88
CA ILE A 110 -2.54 2.51 -6.89
C ILE A 110 -2.08 3.90 -7.38
N ALA A 111 -3.02 4.77 -7.76
CA ALA A 111 -2.70 6.13 -8.18
C ALA A 111 -1.96 6.90 -7.07
N ALA A 112 -2.43 6.81 -5.83
CA ALA A 112 -1.78 7.44 -4.68
C ALA A 112 -0.36 6.90 -4.43
N SER A 113 -0.14 5.59 -4.63
CA SER A 113 1.18 4.97 -4.50
C SER A 113 2.14 5.43 -5.59
N VAL A 114 1.66 5.61 -6.82
CA VAL A 114 2.44 6.21 -7.92
C VAL A 114 2.80 7.67 -7.59
N VAL A 115 1.85 8.44 -7.09
CA VAL A 115 2.10 9.83 -6.66
C VAL A 115 3.14 9.88 -5.54
N GLN A 116 3.07 8.96 -4.56
CA GLN A 116 4.08 8.87 -3.50
C GLN A 116 5.48 8.58 -4.07
N PHE A 117 5.57 7.67 -5.03
CA PHE A 117 6.84 7.38 -5.70
C PHE A 117 7.41 8.63 -6.38
N LEU A 118 6.57 9.40 -7.07
CA LEU A 118 6.99 10.62 -7.78
C LEU A 118 7.36 11.76 -6.84
N LEU A 119 6.61 11.96 -5.75
CA LEU A 119 6.87 13.01 -4.75
C LEU A 119 8.12 12.74 -3.89
N GLY A 120 8.53 11.49 -3.74
CA GLY A 120 9.63 11.12 -2.86
C GLY A 120 9.19 10.81 -1.43
N ASP A 121 10.16 10.79 -0.50
CA ASP A 121 9.93 10.32 0.87
C ASP A 121 9.31 11.39 1.79
N GLY A 122 9.37 12.65 1.39
CA GLY A 122 8.82 13.76 2.17
C GLY A 122 9.66 14.15 3.39
N ARG A 123 9.13 15.08 4.19
CA ARG A 123 9.81 15.52 5.43
C ARG A 123 9.68 14.47 6.54
N TYR A 124 10.60 14.54 7.49
CA TYR A 124 10.64 13.65 8.66
C TYR A 124 10.75 12.16 8.31
N ALA A 125 11.23 11.83 7.11
CA ALA A 125 11.56 10.46 6.75
C ALA A 125 12.80 10.00 7.55
N LEU A 126 12.73 8.83 8.16
CA LEU A 126 13.85 8.28 8.94
C LEU A 126 15.02 7.89 8.04
N LYS A 127 14.73 7.40 6.83
CA LYS A 127 15.76 7.01 5.87
C LYS A 127 15.28 7.29 4.45
N SER A 128 15.91 8.25 3.81
CA SER A 128 15.60 8.68 2.44
C SER A 128 16.80 8.49 1.53
N GLN A 129 16.54 8.17 0.25
CA GLN A 129 17.53 8.22 -0.82
C GLN A 129 17.48 9.51 -1.63
N GLU A 130 16.81 10.52 -1.14
CA GLU A 130 16.90 11.82 -1.79
C GLU A 130 18.36 12.27 -1.75
N THR A 131 19.02 12.19 -2.88
CA THR A 131 20.33 12.81 -3.09
C THR A 131 20.20 14.26 -2.66
N LYS A 132 20.98 14.67 -1.68
CA LYS A 132 21.20 16.09 -1.43
C LYS A 132 21.57 16.67 -2.80
N SER A 133 20.66 17.40 -3.42
CA SER A 133 20.98 18.19 -4.61
C SER A 133 22.19 19.01 -4.22
N ALA A 134 23.32 18.69 -4.84
CA ALA A 134 24.52 19.50 -4.67
C ALA A 134 24.13 20.90 -5.07
N THR A 135 24.17 21.81 -4.10
CA THR A 135 24.06 23.23 -4.34
C THR A 135 25.24 23.60 -5.24
N VAL A 136 24.95 23.90 -6.50
CA VAL A 136 25.84 24.68 -7.37
C VAL A 136 25.37 26.10 -7.32
#